data_c6b4993af5b466e4b13d8273c4818c32
#
_entry.id   c6b4993af5b466e4b13d8273c4818c32
#
_cell.length_a   1.000
_cell.length_b   1.000
_cell.length_c   1.000
_cell.angle_alpha   90.00
_cell.angle_beta   90.00
_cell.angle_gamma   90.00
#
_symmetry.space_group_name_H-M   'P 1'
#
loop_
_entity.id
_entity.type
_entity.pdbx_description
1 polymer ?
#
loop_
_entity_poly.entity_id
_entity_poly.type
_entity_poly.pdbx_seq_one_letter_code
_entity_poly.pdbx_strand_id
1 'polypeptide(L)'
;HYWRLRRVLRRLTARQRWEPAREAGAWNELDRLLYRSQVEMRTRKRRLVEMLRAYRAAAAALPDAVVVVDRNSQRVQWFNEAAGGLLGLRHPGDLGAPVVQRLQPLPLAHWLAAGRNAEPMLDAPSPVDPNLRLNLRLIPYSDDYWLLVARDVSKLLRLEQVRRDFVANVSHELRTPLTVVHGYLDMLDPEDFPDSGPMLAEMRKQSQRMAQLVEDLLTLSRLESQDEIGEETVAMAPMLATLKREAEAHSQGRHVIEIVDEAECDLLGSNKELHSAFSNLVTNAVRYTPAGGTVTVRFAREGDGVVLAVRDSGYGIPASHLPRITERFYRVSSSRSRESGGTGLGLSIVKHVLGLHQARLEIRSEVGKGSEFSCHFGAARAIARDAAAQLSQQA
;
A
#
# COMPACT_ATOMS: atom_id res chain seq x y z
N HIS A 1 53.84 50.79 26.99
CA HIS A 1 52.63 49.89 26.97
C HIS A 1 51.64 50.30 25.89
N TYR A 2 51.28 51.57 25.75
CA TYR A 2 50.34 52.12 24.77
C TYR A 2 50.69 51.78 23.27
N TRP A 3 51.97 51.88 22.91
CA TRP A 3 52.43 51.55 21.56
C TRP A 3 52.34 50.07 21.21
N ARG A 4 52.55 49.19 22.18
CA ARG A 4 52.39 47.73 22.06
C ARG A 4 50.91 47.36 21.92
N LEU A 5 50.03 47.95 22.72
CA LEU A 5 48.58 47.77 22.61
C LEU A 5 48.07 48.20 21.25
N ARG A 6 48.50 49.35 20.77
CA ARG A 6 48.13 49.86 19.41
C ARG A 6 48.65 48.98 18.29
N ARG A 7 49.78 48.30 18.47
CA ARG A 7 50.32 47.29 17.55
C ARG A 7 49.44 46.03 17.54
N VAL A 8 49.01 45.54 18.69
CA VAL A 8 48.10 44.38 18.82
C VAL A 8 46.76 44.71 18.18
N LEU A 9 46.18 45.89 18.46
CA LEU A 9 44.92 46.31 17.89
C LEU A 9 45.00 46.42 16.34
N ARG A 10 46.08 47.01 15.82
CA ARG A 10 46.30 47.06 14.35
C ARG A 10 46.45 45.68 13.72
N ARG A 11 47.03 44.70 14.43
CA ARG A 11 47.16 43.33 13.96
C ARG A 11 45.83 42.59 13.96
N LEU A 12 44.96 42.84 14.98
CA LEU A 12 43.60 42.30 15.01
C LEU A 12 42.71 42.78 13.90
N THR A 13 42.86 44.07 13.51
CA THR A 13 42.09 44.68 12.41
C THR A 13 42.68 44.38 11.04
N ALA A 14 43.99 44.11 10.95
CA ALA A 14 44.65 43.78 9.69
C ALA A 14 44.33 42.34 9.25
N ARG A 15 43.84 42.19 8.01
CA ARG A 15 43.55 40.85 7.40
C ARG A 15 44.84 40.07 7.03
N GLN A 16 46.03 40.60 7.32
CA GLN A 16 47.31 39.97 6.96
C GLN A 16 47.69 38.82 7.89
N ARG A 17 48.34 37.81 7.33
CA ARG A 17 48.95 36.71 8.10
C ARG A 17 50.19 37.26 8.82
N TRP A 18 50.27 37.09 10.13
CA TRP A 18 51.45 37.40 10.92
C TRP A 18 51.77 36.22 11.84
N GLU A 19 53.02 35.97 12.09
CA GLU A 19 53.45 34.93 13.04
C GLU A 19 53.97 35.64 14.31
N PRO A 20 53.61 35.08 15.52
CA PRO A 20 54.11 35.67 16.74
C PRO A 20 55.61 35.40 16.93
N ALA A 21 56.34 36.38 17.48
CA ALA A 21 57.74 36.21 17.83
C ALA A 21 57.95 35.10 18.85
N ARG A 22 59.09 34.39 18.76
CA ARG A 22 59.43 33.27 19.69
C ARG A 22 59.98 33.71 21.03
N GLU A 23 60.13 35.00 21.30
CA GLU A 23 60.66 35.56 22.53
C GLU A 23 59.74 35.34 23.74
N ALA A 24 60.32 35.31 24.94
CA ALA A 24 59.56 35.19 26.19
C ALA A 24 59.03 36.57 26.64
N GLY A 25 57.84 36.60 27.25
CA GLY A 25 57.24 37.80 27.85
C GLY A 25 55.71 37.83 27.71
N ALA A 26 55.02 38.43 28.66
CA ALA A 26 53.55 38.44 28.74
C ALA A 26 52.86 38.99 27.47
N TRP A 27 53.41 39.96 26.77
CA TRP A 27 52.89 40.50 25.52
C TRP A 27 53.05 39.54 24.34
N ASN A 28 54.12 38.74 24.33
CA ASN A 28 54.30 37.72 23.28
C ASN A 28 53.40 36.51 23.52
N GLU A 29 53.08 36.23 24.77
CA GLU A 29 52.12 35.20 25.13
C GLU A 29 50.70 35.59 24.74
N LEU A 30 50.30 36.84 24.98
CA LEU A 30 49.02 37.39 24.46
C LEU A 30 48.96 37.34 22.93
N ASP A 31 50.03 37.73 22.24
CA ASP A 31 50.10 37.63 20.76
C ASP A 31 49.96 36.17 20.29
N ARG A 32 50.54 35.19 21.00
CA ARG A 32 50.38 33.76 20.64
C ARG A 32 48.97 33.25 20.88
N LEU A 33 48.32 33.64 21.98
CA LEU A 33 46.93 33.30 22.25
C LEU A 33 45.98 33.86 21.20
N LEU A 34 46.17 35.14 20.86
CA LEU A 34 45.37 35.78 19.79
C LEU A 34 45.59 35.11 18.43
N TYR A 35 46.83 34.79 18.10
CA TYR A 35 47.14 34.06 16.87
C TYR A 35 46.48 32.68 16.84
N ARG A 36 46.56 31.91 17.92
CA ARG A 36 45.88 30.59 18.02
C ARG A 36 44.36 30.72 17.85
N SER A 37 43.75 31.66 18.58
CA SER A 37 42.30 31.92 18.44
C SER A 37 41.92 32.32 17.02
N GLN A 38 42.70 33.17 16.34
CA GLN A 38 42.41 33.51 14.96
C GLN A 38 42.57 32.34 13.98
N VAL A 39 43.60 31.51 14.19
CA VAL A 39 43.81 30.30 13.37
C VAL A 39 42.69 29.33 13.60
N GLU A 40 42.25 29.10 14.85
CA GLU A 40 41.12 28.24 15.16
C GLU A 40 39.84 28.76 14.54
N MET A 41 39.52 30.04 14.67
CA MET A 41 38.33 30.64 14.06
C MET A 41 38.35 30.51 12.52
N ARG A 42 39.50 30.75 11.87
CA ARG A 42 39.65 30.57 10.43
C ARG A 42 39.48 29.11 10.02
N THR A 43 40.03 28.17 10.78
CA THR A 43 39.91 26.75 10.53
C THR A 43 38.46 26.28 10.69
N ARG A 44 37.78 26.73 11.76
CA ARG A 44 36.33 26.44 11.97
C ARG A 44 35.50 27.01 10.84
N LYS A 45 35.73 28.28 10.46
CA LYS A 45 35.01 28.91 9.32
C LYS A 45 35.24 28.16 8.01
N ARG A 46 36.48 27.73 7.78
CA ARG A 46 36.83 26.97 6.55
C ARG A 46 36.13 25.63 6.53
N ARG A 47 36.15 24.87 7.65
CA ARG A 47 35.41 23.62 7.78
C ARG A 47 33.92 23.81 7.58
N LEU A 48 33.33 24.86 8.16
CA LEU A 48 31.90 25.17 7.96
C LEU A 48 31.57 25.46 6.50
N VAL A 49 32.38 26.24 5.80
CA VAL A 49 32.19 26.53 4.37
C VAL A 49 32.35 25.25 3.53
N GLU A 50 33.36 24.44 3.80
CA GLU A 50 33.58 23.15 3.13
C GLU A 50 32.40 22.19 3.38
N MET A 51 31.92 22.10 4.61
CA MET A 51 30.75 21.29 4.97
C MET A 51 29.48 21.79 4.26
N LEU A 52 29.22 23.10 4.24
CA LEU A 52 28.10 23.68 3.50
C LEU A 52 28.17 23.41 2.00
N ARG A 53 29.38 23.46 1.42
CA ARG A 53 29.57 23.10 -0.01
C ARG A 53 29.30 21.64 -0.26
N ALA A 54 29.76 20.75 0.62
CA ALA A 54 29.50 19.31 0.52
C ALA A 54 28.00 19.00 0.64
N TYR A 55 27.28 19.60 1.59
CA TYR A 55 25.82 19.44 1.70
C TYR A 55 25.07 19.96 0.48
N ARG A 56 25.45 21.13 -0.05
CA ARG A 56 24.83 21.65 -1.28
C ARG A 56 25.10 20.75 -2.49
N ALA A 57 26.31 20.23 -2.63
CA ALA A 57 26.66 19.32 -3.70
C ALA A 57 25.88 18.00 -3.58
N ALA A 58 25.75 17.46 -2.36
CA ALA A 58 24.94 16.26 -2.11
C ALA A 58 23.46 16.51 -2.43
N ALA A 59 22.89 17.62 -1.99
CA ALA A 59 21.51 17.97 -2.30
C ALA A 59 21.25 18.23 -3.79
N ALA A 60 22.23 18.81 -4.50
CA ALA A 60 22.16 18.99 -5.95
C ALA A 60 22.22 17.69 -6.74
N ALA A 61 22.91 16.68 -6.21
CA ALA A 61 23.04 15.35 -6.85
C ALA A 61 21.82 14.44 -6.63
N LEU A 62 20.87 14.83 -5.77
CA LEU A 62 19.64 14.05 -5.57
C LEU A 62 18.79 14.07 -6.85
N PRO A 63 18.28 12.91 -7.30
CA PRO A 63 17.37 12.84 -8.45
C PRO A 63 15.98 13.40 -8.14
N ASP A 64 15.59 13.43 -6.86
CA ASP A 64 14.34 14.00 -6.40
C ASP A 64 14.44 15.54 -6.38
N ALA A 65 13.37 16.22 -6.78
CA ALA A 65 13.28 17.67 -6.62
C ALA A 65 13.12 18.01 -5.13
N VAL A 66 13.96 18.92 -4.66
CA VAL A 66 13.95 19.40 -3.27
C VAL A 66 13.80 20.91 -3.27
N VAL A 67 12.74 21.40 -2.61
CA VAL A 67 12.44 22.83 -2.50
C VAL A 67 12.28 23.19 -1.02
N VAL A 68 13.04 24.17 -0.55
CA VAL A 68 12.89 24.75 0.79
C VAL A 68 11.91 25.91 0.71
N VAL A 69 10.82 25.81 1.47
CA VAL A 69 9.73 26.79 1.48
C VAL A 69 9.63 27.41 2.86
N ASP A 70 9.57 28.73 2.93
CA ASP A 70 9.31 29.46 4.16
C ASP A 70 7.86 29.18 4.63
N ARG A 71 7.72 28.80 5.89
CA ARG A 71 6.45 28.37 6.45
C ARG A 71 5.39 29.47 6.51
N ASN A 72 5.82 30.71 6.82
CA ASN A 72 4.91 31.81 7.05
C ASN A 72 4.54 32.53 5.75
N SER A 73 5.54 32.79 4.90
CA SER A 73 5.35 33.50 3.64
C SER A 73 5.03 32.60 2.46
N GLN A 74 5.20 31.27 2.60
CA GLN A 74 5.05 30.27 1.55
C GLN A 74 5.89 30.58 0.30
N ARG A 75 7.08 31.17 0.51
CA ARG A 75 8.01 31.55 -0.56
C ARG A 75 9.14 30.56 -0.68
N VAL A 76 9.60 30.36 -1.91
CA VAL A 76 10.75 29.51 -2.25
C VAL A 76 12.02 30.14 -1.73
N GLN A 77 12.73 29.49 -0.82
CA GLN A 77 14.01 29.97 -0.27
C GLN A 77 15.20 29.34 -1.00
N TRP A 78 15.08 28.11 -1.38
CA TRP A 78 16.11 27.37 -2.09
C TRP A 78 15.50 26.16 -2.81
N PHE A 79 16.15 25.71 -3.88
CA PHE A 79 15.81 24.46 -4.56
C PHE A 79 17.05 23.88 -5.27
N ASN A 80 17.03 22.55 -5.50
CA ASN A 80 18.08 21.85 -6.22
C ASN A 80 17.84 21.87 -7.75
N GLU A 81 18.80 21.31 -8.51
CA GLU A 81 18.74 21.26 -9.97
C GLU A 81 17.56 20.43 -10.49
N ALA A 82 17.26 19.28 -9.81
CA ALA A 82 16.14 18.42 -10.17
C ALA A 82 14.78 19.15 -10.13
N ALA A 83 14.63 20.16 -9.26
CA ALA A 83 13.40 20.96 -9.18
C ALA A 83 13.18 21.79 -10.47
N GLY A 84 14.23 22.09 -11.22
CA GLY A 84 14.10 22.72 -12.54
C GLY A 84 13.43 21.78 -13.55
N GLY A 85 13.87 20.52 -13.60
CA GLY A 85 13.33 19.52 -14.51
C GLY A 85 11.94 19.00 -14.13
N LEU A 86 11.69 18.77 -12.84
CA LEU A 86 10.45 18.16 -12.37
C LEU A 86 9.34 19.16 -12.04
N LEU A 87 9.71 20.37 -11.58
CA LEU A 87 8.76 21.39 -11.11
C LEU A 87 8.80 22.69 -11.91
N GLY A 88 9.75 22.83 -12.84
CA GLY A 88 9.88 24.03 -13.70
C GLY A 88 10.47 25.25 -13.03
N LEU A 89 11.10 25.12 -11.86
CA LEU A 89 11.71 26.23 -11.14
C LEU A 89 13.01 26.68 -11.80
N ARG A 90 13.22 27.99 -11.94
CA ARG A 90 14.37 28.57 -12.61
C ARG A 90 15.20 29.47 -11.69
N HIS A 91 16.51 29.20 -11.61
CA HIS A 91 17.45 30.05 -10.92
C HIS A 91 17.83 31.29 -11.77
N PRO A 92 17.98 32.45 -11.15
CA PRO A 92 17.61 32.85 -9.80
C PRO A 92 16.14 33.35 -9.71
N GLY A 93 15.40 33.37 -10.82
CA GLY A 93 14.11 34.05 -10.96
C GLY A 93 13.01 33.64 -10.01
N ASP A 94 13.01 32.38 -9.58
CA ASP A 94 11.95 31.86 -8.71
C ASP A 94 12.31 31.84 -7.21
N LEU A 95 13.52 32.31 -6.86
CA LEU A 95 13.87 32.54 -5.46
C LEU A 95 13.02 33.68 -4.88
N GLY A 96 12.41 33.44 -3.72
CA GLY A 96 11.47 34.37 -3.09
C GLY A 96 10.09 34.45 -3.72
N ALA A 97 9.80 33.68 -4.77
CA ALA A 97 8.49 33.61 -5.38
C ALA A 97 7.50 32.78 -4.53
N PRO A 98 6.17 33.06 -4.57
CA PRO A 98 5.17 32.25 -3.91
C PRO A 98 5.09 30.85 -4.56
N VAL A 99 5.32 29.78 -3.79
CA VAL A 99 5.39 28.41 -4.30
C VAL A 99 4.07 27.96 -4.95
N VAL A 100 2.92 28.36 -4.39
CA VAL A 100 1.59 28.02 -4.90
C VAL A 100 1.37 28.54 -6.32
N GLN A 101 1.85 29.74 -6.62
CA GLN A 101 1.71 30.33 -7.95
C GLN A 101 2.64 29.72 -8.98
N ARG A 102 3.84 29.32 -8.54
CA ARG A 102 4.88 28.78 -9.45
C ARG A 102 4.66 27.33 -9.83
N LEU A 103 4.01 26.57 -8.95
CA LEU A 103 3.79 25.14 -9.16
C LEU A 103 2.35 24.82 -9.59
N GLN A 104 1.62 25.76 -10.19
CA GLN A 104 0.35 25.46 -10.82
C GLN A 104 0.55 24.46 -11.98
N PRO A 105 -0.38 23.48 -12.18
CA PRO A 105 -1.73 23.37 -11.62
C PRO A 105 -1.81 22.56 -10.31
N LEU A 106 -0.71 22.31 -9.59
CA LEU A 106 -0.75 21.50 -8.36
C LEU A 106 -1.62 22.16 -7.28
N PRO A 107 -2.48 21.42 -6.57
CA PRO A 107 -3.38 21.96 -5.56
C PRO A 107 -2.67 22.23 -4.21
N LEU A 108 -1.57 23.01 -4.26
CA LEU A 108 -0.68 23.19 -3.11
C LEU A 108 -1.25 24.07 -2.00
N ALA A 109 -2.24 24.92 -2.26
CA ALA A 109 -2.74 25.89 -1.27
C ALA A 109 -3.31 25.17 -0.02
N HIS A 110 -4.21 24.23 -0.21
CA HIS A 110 -4.77 23.42 0.89
C HIS A 110 -3.73 22.48 1.50
N TRP A 111 -2.89 21.91 0.65
CA TRP A 111 -1.85 20.97 1.09
C TRP A 111 -0.81 21.62 2.00
N LEU A 112 -0.32 22.81 1.66
CA LEU A 112 0.59 23.60 2.50
C LEU A 112 -0.09 24.09 3.78
N ALA A 113 -1.38 24.41 3.72
CA ALA A 113 -2.16 24.81 4.91
C ALA A 113 -2.30 23.67 5.92
N ALA A 114 -2.39 22.41 5.47
CA ALA A 114 -2.41 21.24 6.34
C ALA A 114 -1.08 21.02 7.09
N GLY A 115 0.03 21.51 6.55
CA GLY A 115 1.33 21.51 7.20
C GLY A 115 1.83 20.12 7.59
N ARG A 116 2.03 19.87 8.90
CA ARG A 116 2.50 18.56 9.40
C ARG A 116 1.53 17.40 9.14
N ASN A 117 0.26 17.71 8.93
CA ASN A 117 -0.80 16.73 8.67
C ASN A 117 -1.07 16.57 7.17
N ALA A 118 -0.25 17.19 6.31
CA ALA A 118 -0.39 17.07 4.86
C ALA A 118 -0.07 15.62 4.43
N GLU A 119 -1.07 14.93 3.91
CA GLU A 119 -0.87 13.60 3.33
C GLU A 119 -0.04 13.70 2.04
N PRO A 120 0.81 12.72 1.74
CA PRO A 120 1.56 12.71 0.50
C PRO A 120 0.63 12.68 -0.72
N MET A 121 0.90 13.54 -1.72
CA MET A 121 0.24 13.43 -3.03
C MET A 121 0.97 12.38 -3.87
N LEU A 122 0.36 11.22 -4.06
CA LEU A 122 1.03 10.04 -4.62
C LEU A 122 1.12 10.04 -6.16
N ASP A 123 0.23 10.76 -6.85
CA ASP A 123 0.12 10.75 -8.32
C ASP A 123 -0.29 12.12 -8.84
N ALA A 124 0.59 13.12 -8.68
CA ALA A 124 0.36 14.46 -9.16
C ALA A 124 1.02 14.69 -10.53
N PRO A 125 0.39 15.39 -11.49
CA PRO A 125 1.04 15.75 -12.74
C PRO A 125 2.15 16.80 -12.49
N SER A 126 3.27 16.66 -13.21
CA SER A 126 4.31 17.69 -13.18
C SER A 126 3.81 18.99 -13.84
N PRO A 127 4.15 20.15 -13.30
CA PRO A 127 3.88 21.45 -13.95
C PRO A 127 4.61 21.63 -15.29
N VAL A 128 5.68 20.86 -15.53
CA VAL A 128 6.50 20.96 -16.75
C VAL A 128 5.99 20.06 -17.86
N ASP A 129 5.66 18.81 -17.51
CA ASP A 129 5.18 17.80 -18.44
C ASP A 129 4.04 16.97 -17.77
N PRO A 130 2.82 17.06 -18.27
CA PRO A 130 1.70 16.31 -17.73
C PRO A 130 1.86 14.77 -17.76
N ASN A 131 2.78 14.24 -18.59
CA ASN A 131 3.09 12.82 -18.65
C ASN A 131 4.05 12.37 -17.53
N LEU A 132 4.74 13.32 -16.88
CA LEU A 132 5.52 13.05 -15.69
C LEU A 132 4.62 13.04 -14.46
N ARG A 133 4.65 11.93 -13.73
CA ARG A 133 3.86 11.73 -12.51
C ARG A 133 4.77 11.87 -11.30
N LEU A 134 4.37 12.70 -10.35
CA LEU A 134 5.16 13.05 -9.19
C LEU A 134 4.50 12.56 -7.90
N ASN A 135 5.33 12.04 -6.99
CA ASN A 135 4.96 11.86 -5.59
C ASN A 135 5.51 13.06 -4.80
N LEU A 136 4.62 13.84 -4.21
CA LEU A 136 4.96 15.05 -3.46
C LEU A 136 4.82 14.79 -1.96
N ARG A 137 5.84 15.18 -1.20
CA ARG A 137 5.84 15.11 0.27
C ARG A 137 6.25 16.44 0.87
N LEU A 138 5.59 16.80 1.96
CA LEU A 138 5.93 17.96 2.76
C LEU A 138 6.54 17.48 4.09
N ILE A 139 7.79 17.86 4.32
CA ILE A 139 8.57 17.42 5.50
C ILE A 139 8.94 18.65 6.31
N PRO A 140 8.69 18.70 7.63
CA PRO A 140 9.17 19.77 8.48
C PRO A 140 10.70 19.74 8.55
N TYR A 141 11.34 20.84 8.13
CA TYR A 141 12.79 20.94 8.12
C TYR A 141 13.34 21.72 9.33
N SER A 142 12.63 22.79 9.73
CA SER A 142 12.87 23.56 10.95
C SER A 142 11.57 24.23 11.40
N ASP A 143 11.63 25.06 12.45
CA ASP A 143 10.43 25.79 12.92
C ASP A 143 9.91 26.75 11.84
N ASP A 144 10.79 27.32 11.00
CA ASP A 144 10.47 28.31 9.99
C ASP A 144 10.33 27.75 8.58
N TYR A 145 10.79 26.53 8.29
CA TYR A 145 10.89 26.00 6.94
C TYR A 145 10.27 24.63 6.75
N TRP A 146 9.66 24.46 5.59
CA TRP A 146 9.22 23.18 5.04
C TRP A 146 10.16 22.71 3.93
N LEU A 147 10.34 21.40 3.84
CA LEU A 147 10.98 20.75 2.71
C LEU A 147 9.91 20.10 1.84
N LEU A 148 9.68 20.62 0.65
CA LEU A 148 8.86 20.00 -0.37
C LEU A 148 9.77 19.10 -1.21
N VAL A 149 9.45 17.80 -1.22
CA VAL A 149 10.18 16.80 -2.01
C VAL A 149 9.24 16.27 -3.08
N ALA A 150 9.68 16.29 -4.34
CA ALA A 150 8.95 15.72 -5.46
C ALA A 150 9.81 14.65 -6.14
N ARG A 151 9.27 13.43 -6.21
CA ARG A 151 9.90 12.27 -6.85
C ARG A 151 9.16 11.91 -8.12
N ASP A 152 9.90 11.65 -9.19
CA ASP A 152 9.33 11.07 -10.42
C ASP A 152 8.98 9.60 -10.19
N VAL A 153 7.69 9.28 -10.29
CA VAL A 153 7.14 7.93 -10.17
C VAL A 153 6.58 7.41 -11.51
N SER A 154 6.78 8.15 -12.60
CA SER A 154 6.22 7.83 -13.92
C SER A 154 6.59 6.43 -14.40
N LYS A 155 7.84 6.03 -14.20
CA LYS A 155 8.32 4.69 -14.59
C LYS A 155 7.64 3.60 -13.77
N LEU A 156 7.48 3.82 -12.46
CA LEU A 156 6.82 2.88 -11.56
C LEU A 156 5.36 2.69 -11.97
N LEU A 157 4.62 3.79 -12.14
CA LEU A 157 3.21 3.75 -12.54
C LEU A 157 3.01 3.12 -13.93
N ARG A 158 3.91 3.39 -14.89
CA ARG A 158 3.87 2.74 -16.20
C ARG A 158 4.07 1.23 -16.10
N LEU A 159 5.04 0.78 -15.30
CA LEU A 159 5.27 -0.66 -15.09
C LEU A 159 4.05 -1.34 -14.44
N GLU A 160 3.44 -0.69 -13.48
CA GLU A 160 2.21 -1.19 -12.86
C GLU A 160 1.05 -1.23 -13.84
N GLN A 161 0.90 -0.20 -14.69
CA GLN A 161 -0.12 -0.18 -15.75
C GLN A 161 0.11 -1.29 -16.78
N VAL A 162 1.32 -1.43 -17.31
CA VAL A 162 1.67 -2.51 -18.25
C VAL A 162 1.40 -3.88 -17.63
N ARG A 163 1.74 -4.08 -16.35
CA ARG A 163 1.44 -5.33 -15.62
C ARG A 163 -0.07 -5.60 -15.56
N ARG A 164 -0.87 -4.57 -15.25
CA ARG A 164 -2.34 -4.67 -15.19
C ARG A 164 -2.94 -5.01 -16.55
N ASP A 165 -2.54 -4.28 -17.59
CA ASP A 165 -3.01 -4.48 -18.95
C ASP A 165 -2.64 -5.86 -19.48
N PHE A 166 -1.42 -6.32 -19.19
CA PHE A 166 -0.95 -7.67 -19.54
C PHE A 166 -1.84 -8.74 -18.90
N VAL A 167 -2.08 -8.67 -17.59
CA VAL A 167 -2.93 -9.65 -16.89
C VAL A 167 -4.36 -9.63 -17.44
N ALA A 168 -4.94 -8.44 -17.66
CA ALA A 168 -6.28 -8.29 -18.22
C ALA A 168 -6.38 -8.90 -19.61
N ASN A 169 -5.45 -8.55 -20.51
CA ASN A 169 -5.46 -9.02 -21.90
C ASN A 169 -5.24 -10.54 -21.99
N VAL A 170 -4.22 -11.08 -21.29
CA VAL A 170 -3.95 -12.53 -21.29
C VAL A 170 -5.16 -13.31 -20.76
N SER A 171 -5.83 -12.80 -19.74
CA SER A 171 -6.99 -13.47 -19.17
C SER A 171 -8.19 -13.47 -20.13
N HIS A 172 -8.42 -12.36 -20.85
CA HIS A 172 -9.45 -12.33 -21.91
C HIS A 172 -9.13 -13.31 -23.04
N GLU A 173 -7.88 -13.33 -23.51
CA GLU A 173 -7.43 -14.23 -24.58
C GLU A 173 -7.44 -15.71 -24.15
N LEU A 174 -7.32 -16.02 -22.85
CA LEU A 174 -7.43 -17.39 -22.34
C LEU A 174 -8.87 -17.81 -22.06
N ARG A 175 -9.75 -16.90 -21.64
CA ARG A 175 -11.16 -17.22 -21.34
C ARG A 175 -11.89 -17.75 -22.58
N THR A 176 -11.71 -17.12 -23.72
CA THR A 176 -12.39 -17.48 -24.98
C THR A 176 -12.12 -18.92 -25.41
N PRO A 177 -10.85 -19.38 -25.59
CA PRO A 177 -10.59 -20.78 -25.99
C PRO A 177 -11.00 -21.77 -24.91
N LEU A 178 -10.88 -21.42 -23.62
CA LEU A 178 -11.32 -22.27 -22.51
C LEU A 178 -12.83 -22.46 -22.53
N THR A 179 -13.61 -21.40 -22.80
CA THR A 179 -15.08 -21.52 -22.94
C THR A 179 -15.46 -22.45 -24.09
N VAL A 180 -14.74 -22.38 -25.22
CA VAL A 180 -14.97 -23.27 -26.36
C VAL A 180 -14.64 -24.71 -26.01
N VAL A 181 -13.46 -24.97 -25.40
CA VAL A 181 -13.05 -26.33 -24.96
C VAL A 181 -14.06 -26.89 -23.94
N HIS A 182 -14.46 -26.07 -22.98
CA HIS A 182 -15.44 -26.47 -21.97
C HIS A 182 -16.79 -26.79 -22.60
N GLY A 183 -17.27 -25.96 -23.51
CA GLY A 183 -18.53 -26.20 -24.23
C GLY A 183 -18.51 -27.50 -25.03
N TYR A 184 -17.43 -27.82 -25.75
CA TYR A 184 -17.32 -29.11 -26.43
C TYR A 184 -17.30 -30.30 -25.44
N LEU A 185 -16.59 -30.16 -24.34
CA LEU A 185 -16.54 -31.23 -23.30
C LEU A 185 -17.90 -31.43 -22.63
N ASP A 186 -18.71 -30.37 -22.47
CA ASP A 186 -20.05 -30.47 -21.88
C ASP A 186 -21.07 -31.13 -22.82
N MET A 187 -20.82 -31.08 -24.14
CA MET A 187 -21.66 -31.77 -25.15
C MET A 187 -21.40 -33.28 -25.23
N LEU A 188 -20.30 -33.75 -24.66
CA LEU A 188 -19.92 -35.17 -24.65
C LEU A 188 -20.35 -35.83 -23.34
N ASP A 189 -21.34 -36.74 -23.39
CA ASP A 189 -21.68 -37.47 -22.18
C ASP A 189 -20.65 -38.60 -21.91
N PRO A 190 -19.97 -38.59 -20.76
CA PRO A 190 -19.04 -39.66 -20.43
C PRO A 190 -19.64 -41.07 -20.43
N GLU A 191 -20.98 -41.20 -20.24
CA GLU A 191 -21.68 -42.46 -20.26
C GLU A 191 -21.83 -43.03 -21.68
N ASP A 192 -21.81 -42.18 -22.72
CA ASP A 192 -21.83 -42.59 -24.11
C ASP A 192 -20.49 -43.17 -24.61
N PHE A 193 -19.42 -42.96 -23.84
CA PHE A 193 -18.05 -43.35 -24.17
C PHE A 193 -17.42 -44.19 -23.05
N PRO A 194 -17.82 -45.45 -22.82
CA PRO A 194 -17.39 -46.24 -21.66
C PRO A 194 -15.87 -46.33 -21.51
N ASP A 195 -15.14 -46.45 -22.62
CA ASP A 195 -13.68 -46.59 -22.62
C ASP A 195 -12.95 -45.24 -22.37
N SER A 196 -13.58 -44.11 -22.70
CA SER A 196 -12.99 -42.76 -22.62
C SER A 196 -13.66 -41.89 -21.55
N GLY A 197 -14.74 -42.33 -20.92
CA GLY A 197 -15.54 -41.57 -19.96
C GLY A 197 -14.70 -40.98 -18.82
N PRO A 198 -13.81 -41.72 -18.16
CA PRO A 198 -12.96 -41.21 -17.09
C PRO A 198 -12.02 -40.10 -17.58
N MET A 199 -11.50 -40.20 -18.82
CA MET A 199 -10.62 -39.21 -19.44
C MET A 199 -11.40 -37.92 -19.78
N LEU A 200 -12.62 -38.04 -20.31
CA LEU A 200 -13.51 -36.90 -20.58
C LEU A 200 -13.88 -36.17 -19.29
N ALA A 201 -14.20 -36.88 -18.22
CA ALA A 201 -14.48 -36.29 -16.93
C ALA A 201 -13.28 -35.52 -16.35
N GLU A 202 -12.07 -36.06 -16.49
CA GLU A 202 -10.84 -35.36 -16.05
C GLU A 202 -10.55 -34.13 -16.91
N MET A 203 -10.74 -34.20 -18.24
CA MET A 203 -10.59 -33.05 -19.14
C MET A 203 -11.57 -31.93 -18.80
N ARG A 204 -12.83 -32.25 -18.50
CA ARG A 204 -13.86 -31.32 -18.07
C ARG A 204 -13.43 -30.63 -16.77
N LYS A 205 -13.00 -31.40 -15.78
CA LYS A 205 -12.50 -30.88 -14.50
C LYS A 205 -11.30 -29.94 -14.67
N GLN A 206 -10.35 -30.28 -15.55
CA GLN A 206 -9.18 -29.42 -15.83
C GLN A 206 -9.58 -28.13 -16.56
N SER A 207 -10.50 -28.20 -17.51
CA SER A 207 -11.02 -27.03 -18.22
C SER A 207 -11.71 -26.05 -17.25
N GLN A 208 -12.59 -26.56 -16.36
CA GLN A 208 -13.24 -25.76 -15.33
C GLN A 208 -12.23 -25.10 -14.38
N ARG A 209 -11.20 -25.87 -13.98
CA ARG A 209 -10.13 -25.36 -13.14
C ARG A 209 -9.34 -24.23 -13.81
N MET A 210 -9.03 -24.36 -15.09
CA MET A 210 -8.34 -23.30 -15.84
C MET A 210 -9.19 -22.04 -15.96
N ALA A 211 -10.50 -22.18 -16.24
CA ALA A 211 -11.43 -21.06 -16.27
C ALA A 211 -11.47 -20.31 -14.93
N GLN A 212 -11.54 -21.06 -13.81
CA GLN A 212 -11.51 -20.46 -12.46
C GLN A 212 -10.19 -19.77 -12.15
N LEU A 213 -9.04 -20.32 -12.57
CA LEU A 213 -7.72 -19.68 -12.41
C LEU A 213 -7.65 -18.34 -13.12
N VAL A 214 -8.17 -18.27 -14.35
CA VAL A 214 -8.21 -17.03 -15.14
C VAL A 214 -9.10 -15.99 -14.46
N GLU A 215 -10.27 -16.38 -13.95
CA GLU A 215 -11.19 -15.47 -13.26
C GLU A 215 -10.64 -14.95 -11.93
N ASP A 216 -10.03 -15.83 -11.13
CA ASP A 216 -9.37 -15.46 -9.87
C ASP A 216 -8.21 -14.48 -10.11
N LEU A 217 -7.41 -14.70 -11.19
CA LEU A 217 -6.30 -13.84 -11.55
C LEU A 217 -6.78 -12.44 -11.99
N LEU A 218 -7.85 -12.38 -12.79
CA LEU A 218 -8.49 -11.11 -13.17
C LEU A 218 -9.03 -10.36 -11.97
N THR A 219 -9.73 -11.06 -11.10
CA THR A 219 -10.28 -10.48 -9.88
C THR A 219 -9.17 -9.90 -9.01
N LEU A 220 -8.10 -10.64 -8.78
CA LEU A 220 -6.96 -10.18 -7.99
C LEU A 220 -6.27 -8.97 -8.65
N SER A 221 -6.04 -9.01 -9.97
CA SER A 221 -5.41 -7.90 -10.70
C SER A 221 -6.24 -6.63 -10.64
N ARG A 222 -7.58 -6.74 -10.72
CA ARG A 222 -8.49 -5.61 -10.56
C ARG A 222 -8.45 -5.04 -9.15
N LEU A 223 -8.54 -5.89 -8.13
CA LEU A 223 -8.48 -5.48 -6.73
C LEU A 223 -7.17 -4.77 -6.38
N GLU A 224 -6.04 -5.23 -6.92
CA GLU A 224 -4.73 -4.60 -6.72
C GLU A 224 -4.59 -3.21 -7.35
N SER A 225 -5.45 -2.90 -8.30
CA SER A 225 -5.45 -1.60 -8.97
C SER A 225 -6.44 -0.59 -8.36
N GLN A 226 -7.23 -1.01 -7.36
CA GLN A 226 -8.19 -0.16 -6.68
C GLN A 226 -7.57 0.37 -5.38
N ASP A 227 -7.47 1.68 -5.25
CA ASP A 227 -7.04 2.36 -4.02
C ASP A 227 -8.25 2.62 -3.09
N GLU A 228 -9.44 2.75 -3.68
CA GLU A 228 -10.71 3.00 -2.96
C GLU A 228 -11.79 2.05 -3.46
N ILE A 229 -12.67 1.66 -2.55
CA ILE A 229 -13.86 0.85 -2.86
C ILE A 229 -15.08 1.74 -2.73
N GLY A 230 -16.07 1.53 -3.63
CA GLY A 230 -17.38 2.12 -3.46
C GLY A 230 -17.98 1.71 -2.11
N GLU A 231 -18.34 2.68 -1.29
CA GLU A 231 -18.97 2.45 0.01
C GLU A 231 -20.48 2.42 -0.15
N GLU A 232 -21.06 1.23 0.02
CA GLU A 232 -22.51 1.00 0.05
C GLU A 232 -22.88 0.22 1.32
N THR A 233 -24.12 0.32 1.74
CA THR A 233 -24.63 -0.53 2.84
C THR A 233 -24.89 -1.93 2.32
N VAL A 234 -24.08 -2.87 2.77
CA VAL A 234 -24.19 -4.29 2.44
C VAL A 234 -25.11 -4.98 3.44
N ALA A 235 -26.30 -5.36 2.97
CA ALA A 235 -27.27 -6.09 3.77
C ALA A 235 -26.76 -7.50 4.10
N MET A 236 -26.36 -7.74 5.35
CA MET A 236 -25.72 -8.99 5.75
C MET A 236 -26.68 -10.19 5.80
N ALA A 237 -27.95 -10.00 6.12
CA ALA A 237 -28.91 -11.12 6.14
C ALA A 237 -29.10 -11.77 4.76
N PRO A 238 -29.33 -11.04 3.64
CA PRO A 238 -29.35 -11.62 2.29
C PRO A 238 -28.00 -12.21 1.88
N MET A 239 -26.89 -11.57 2.26
CA MET A 239 -25.53 -12.06 2.00
C MET A 239 -25.32 -13.43 2.63
N LEU A 240 -25.61 -13.59 3.90
CA LEU A 240 -25.49 -14.85 4.64
C LEU A 240 -26.39 -15.94 4.06
N ALA A 241 -27.63 -15.58 3.66
CA ALA A 241 -28.53 -16.52 2.99
C ALA A 241 -27.98 -16.99 1.63
N THR A 242 -27.30 -16.13 0.89
CA THR A 242 -26.65 -16.48 -0.38
C THR A 242 -25.45 -17.40 -0.13
N LEU A 243 -24.58 -17.08 0.84
CA LEU A 243 -23.44 -17.91 1.21
C LEU A 243 -23.88 -19.32 1.67
N LYS A 244 -25.03 -19.41 2.37
CA LYS A 244 -25.62 -20.70 2.75
C LYS A 244 -25.96 -21.55 1.54
N ARG A 245 -26.70 -20.98 0.58
CA ARG A 245 -27.10 -21.69 -0.67
C ARG A 245 -25.87 -22.13 -1.47
N GLU A 246 -24.85 -21.30 -1.58
CA GLU A 246 -23.59 -21.66 -2.24
C GLU A 246 -22.86 -22.80 -1.52
N ALA A 247 -22.77 -22.74 -0.18
CA ALA A 247 -22.17 -23.79 0.63
C ALA A 247 -22.93 -25.12 0.46
N GLU A 248 -24.26 -25.11 0.51
CA GLU A 248 -25.12 -26.29 0.33
C GLU A 248 -24.95 -26.88 -1.08
N ALA A 249 -24.89 -26.03 -2.13
CA ALA A 249 -24.66 -26.47 -3.49
C ALA A 249 -23.28 -27.14 -3.65
N HIS A 250 -22.22 -26.56 -3.09
CA HIS A 250 -20.88 -27.17 -3.08
C HIS A 250 -20.78 -28.40 -2.23
N SER A 251 -21.51 -28.44 -1.13
CA SER A 251 -21.57 -29.60 -0.21
C SER A 251 -22.25 -30.81 -0.83
N GLN A 252 -23.25 -30.61 -1.69
CA GLN A 252 -24.07 -31.70 -2.24
C GLN A 252 -24.62 -32.62 -1.15
N GLY A 253 -25.03 -32.06 0.00
CA GLY A 253 -25.55 -32.82 1.15
C GLY A 253 -24.50 -33.59 1.97
N ARG A 254 -23.21 -33.43 1.72
CA ARG A 254 -22.15 -34.18 2.40
C ARG A 254 -21.73 -33.56 3.74
N HIS A 255 -22.14 -32.31 4.04
CA HIS A 255 -21.72 -31.56 5.23
C HIS A 255 -22.94 -30.94 5.91
N VAL A 256 -22.83 -30.69 7.21
CA VAL A 256 -23.76 -29.84 7.95
C VAL A 256 -23.35 -28.40 7.80
N ILE A 257 -24.22 -27.56 7.23
CA ILE A 257 -23.96 -26.13 6.99
C ILE A 257 -24.81 -25.31 7.98
N GLU A 258 -24.13 -24.56 8.84
CA GLU A 258 -24.78 -23.72 9.85
C GLU A 258 -24.46 -22.26 9.58
N ILE A 259 -25.49 -21.38 9.62
CA ILE A 259 -25.32 -19.93 9.53
C ILE A 259 -25.91 -19.31 10.80
N VAL A 260 -25.13 -18.51 11.47
CA VAL A 260 -25.50 -17.84 12.74
C VAL A 260 -25.27 -16.34 12.60
N ASP A 261 -26.35 -15.57 12.65
CA ASP A 261 -26.32 -14.10 12.62
C ASP A 261 -26.71 -13.56 14.01
N GLU A 262 -25.69 -13.12 14.75
CA GLU A 262 -25.82 -12.56 16.11
C GLU A 262 -25.46 -11.05 16.13
N ALA A 263 -25.02 -10.49 15.01
CA ALA A 263 -24.56 -9.09 14.98
C ALA A 263 -25.72 -8.10 14.86
N GLU A 264 -26.82 -8.50 14.21
CA GLU A 264 -28.00 -7.65 13.94
C GLU A 264 -27.62 -6.30 13.30
N CYS A 265 -26.59 -6.29 12.46
CA CYS A 265 -26.10 -5.11 11.76
C CYS A 265 -25.72 -5.46 10.31
N ASP A 266 -25.48 -4.42 9.52
CA ASP A 266 -25.02 -4.49 8.16
C ASP A 266 -23.58 -3.95 8.05
N LEU A 267 -22.91 -4.17 6.91
CA LEU A 267 -21.53 -3.70 6.67
C LEU A 267 -21.50 -2.53 5.69
N LEU A 268 -20.64 -1.56 5.92
CA LEU A 268 -20.28 -0.54 4.95
C LEU A 268 -19.12 -1.02 4.08
N GLY A 269 -19.34 -1.14 2.77
CA GLY A 269 -18.31 -1.62 1.84
C GLY A 269 -18.87 -1.95 0.47
N SER A 270 -18.14 -2.71 -0.33
CA SER A 270 -18.59 -3.21 -1.64
C SER A 270 -19.24 -4.58 -1.50
N ASN A 271 -20.53 -4.69 -1.83
CA ASN A 271 -21.27 -5.95 -1.78
C ASN A 271 -20.58 -7.03 -2.63
N LYS A 272 -20.17 -6.70 -3.83
CA LYS A 272 -19.51 -7.62 -4.76
C LYS A 272 -18.18 -8.18 -4.21
N GLU A 273 -17.37 -7.30 -3.65
CA GLU A 273 -16.04 -7.68 -3.17
C GLU A 273 -16.14 -8.47 -1.85
N LEU A 274 -17.00 -8.05 -0.92
CA LEU A 274 -17.27 -8.78 0.32
C LEU A 274 -17.86 -10.16 0.05
N HIS A 275 -18.82 -10.26 -0.89
CA HIS A 275 -19.34 -11.54 -1.33
C HIS A 275 -18.23 -12.45 -1.86
N SER A 276 -17.36 -11.93 -2.73
CA SER A 276 -16.24 -12.70 -3.28
C SER A 276 -15.30 -13.22 -2.17
N ALA A 277 -14.98 -12.37 -1.18
CA ALA A 277 -14.14 -12.78 -0.06
C ALA A 277 -14.79 -13.87 0.80
N PHE A 278 -16.05 -13.67 1.20
CA PHE A 278 -16.77 -14.61 2.06
C PHE A 278 -17.06 -15.94 1.37
N SER A 279 -17.45 -15.91 0.09
CA SER A 279 -17.65 -17.10 -0.75
C SER A 279 -16.36 -17.93 -0.89
N ASN A 280 -15.19 -17.27 -1.04
CA ASN A 280 -13.90 -17.96 -1.03
C ASN A 280 -13.60 -18.67 0.29
N LEU A 281 -13.95 -18.08 1.44
CA LEU A 281 -13.77 -18.72 2.75
C LEU A 281 -14.72 -19.90 2.91
N VAL A 282 -15.99 -19.74 2.57
CA VAL A 282 -17.01 -20.77 2.67
C VAL A 282 -16.70 -21.96 1.75
N THR A 283 -16.34 -21.68 0.51
CA THR A 283 -15.96 -22.72 -0.47
C THR A 283 -14.72 -23.49 0.00
N ASN A 284 -13.73 -22.82 0.58
CA ASN A 284 -12.57 -23.47 1.15
C ASN A 284 -12.97 -24.36 2.35
N ALA A 285 -13.82 -23.89 3.24
CA ALA A 285 -14.30 -24.67 4.37
C ALA A 285 -14.99 -25.97 3.92
N VAL A 286 -15.93 -25.88 2.97
CA VAL A 286 -16.60 -27.06 2.38
C VAL A 286 -15.60 -28.01 1.72
N ARG A 287 -14.64 -27.47 0.96
CA ARG A 287 -13.63 -28.25 0.21
C ARG A 287 -12.69 -29.04 1.11
N TYR A 288 -12.30 -28.48 2.24
CA TYR A 288 -11.29 -29.08 3.13
C TYR A 288 -11.91 -29.82 4.33
N THR A 289 -13.22 -29.91 4.36
CA THR A 289 -13.95 -30.71 5.35
C THR A 289 -14.32 -32.10 4.77
N PRO A 290 -14.02 -33.20 5.46
CA PRO A 290 -14.49 -34.52 5.05
C PRO A 290 -16.01 -34.62 5.10
N ALA A 291 -16.57 -35.57 4.33
CA ALA A 291 -17.99 -35.87 4.38
C ALA A 291 -18.44 -36.21 5.83
N GLY A 292 -19.61 -35.70 6.24
CA GLY A 292 -20.14 -35.78 7.60
C GLY A 292 -19.63 -34.67 8.54
N GLY A 293 -18.69 -33.83 8.10
CA GLY A 293 -18.21 -32.71 8.90
C GLY A 293 -19.15 -31.50 8.87
N THR A 294 -18.80 -30.50 9.69
CA THR A 294 -19.61 -29.28 9.88
C THR A 294 -18.84 -28.05 9.39
N VAL A 295 -19.58 -27.14 8.74
CA VAL A 295 -19.10 -25.79 8.36
C VAL A 295 -20.06 -24.78 8.96
N THR A 296 -19.53 -23.89 9.81
CA THR A 296 -20.30 -22.86 10.51
C THR A 296 -19.83 -21.47 10.04
N VAL A 297 -20.75 -20.63 9.57
CA VAL A 297 -20.53 -19.23 9.30
C VAL A 297 -21.24 -18.42 10.37
N ARG A 298 -20.48 -17.68 11.16
CA ARG A 298 -20.99 -16.86 12.26
C ARG A 298 -20.71 -15.39 11.98
N PHE A 299 -21.72 -14.54 12.05
CA PHE A 299 -21.60 -13.11 12.02
C PHE A 299 -22.03 -12.53 13.37
N ALA A 300 -21.12 -11.89 14.10
CA ALA A 300 -21.33 -11.49 15.49
C ALA A 300 -20.66 -10.15 15.79
N ARG A 301 -21.13 -9.47 16.83
CA ARG A 301 -20.46 -8.28 17.39
C ARG A 301 -19.21 -8.71 18.17
N GLU A 302 -18.15 -7.93 18.04
CA GLU A 302 -16.91 -8.07 18.79
C GLU A 302 -16.40 -6.69 19.21
N GLY A 303 -16.54 -6.37 20.51
CA GLY A 303 -16.27 -5.03 21.01
C GLY A 303 -17.16 -3.99 20.30
N ASP A 304 -16.54 -2.94 19.74
CA ASP A 304 -17.23 -1.90 18.98
C ASP A 304 -17.44 -2.26 17.50
N GLY A 305 -16.78 -3.32 17.02
CA GLY A 305 -16.84 -3.80 15.64
C GLY A 305 -17.67 -5.06 15.46
N VAL A 306 -17.44 -5.73 14.33
CA VAL A 306 -18.11 -6.99 13.99
C VAL A 306 -17.12 -7.98 13.39
N VAL A 307 -17.40 -9.26 13.53
CA VAL A 307 -16.62 -10.36 12.98
C VAL A 307 -17.50 -11.30 12.15
N LEU A 308 -17.03 -11.64 10.95
CA LEU A 308 -17.55 -12.79 10.20
C LEU A 308 -16.51 -13.90 10.29
N ALA A 309 -16.86 -14.99 10.96
CA ALA A 309 -16.02 -16.16 11.15
C ALA A 309 -16.57 -17.36 10.37
N VAL A 310 -15.71 -18.02 9.61
CA VAL A 310 -15.99 -19.27 8.91
C VAL A 310 -15.15 -20.36 9.57
N ARG A 311 -15.82 -21.30 10.24
CA ARG A 311 -15.21 -22.42 10.94
C ARG A 311 -15.55 -23.73 10.25
N ASP A 312 -14.56 -24.58 10.10
CA ASP A 312 -14.70 -25.93 9.57
C ASP A 312 -14.19 -26.99 10.57
N SER A 313 -14.72 -28.19 10.48
CA SER A 313 -14.24 -29.38 11.21
C SER A 313 -13.34 -30.26 10.35
N GLY A 314 -12.59 -29.64 9.46
CA GLY A 314 -11.80 -30.31 8.43
C GLY A 314 -10.40 -30.76 8.87
N TYR A 315 -9.53 -30.94 7.89
CA TYR A 315 -8.17 -31.46 8.12
C TYR A 315 -7.26 -30.57 8.95
N GLY A 316 -7.59 -29.27 9.05
CA GLY A 316 -6.73 -28.28 9.70
C GLY A 316 -5.44 -28.00 8.90
N ILE A 317 -4.70 -26.98 9.33
CA ILE A 317 -3.52 -26.46 8.67
C ILE A 317 -2.35 -26.51 9.65
N PRO A 318 -1.20 -27.11 9.29
CA PRO A 318 -0.02 -27.09 10.14
C PRO A 318 0.48 -25.65 10.39
N ALA A 319 0.93 -25.34 11.60
CA ALA A 319 1.35 -24.01 12.02
C ALA A 319 2.44 -23.39 11.11
N SER A 320 3.33 -24.22 10.55
CA SER A 320 4.39 -23.78 9.62
C SER A 320 3.87 -23.17 8.31
N HIS A 321 2.61 -23.48 7.93
CA HIS A 321 1.98 -22.98 6.70
C HIS A 321 1.12 -21.73 6.93
N LEU A 322 0.64 -21.47 8.16
CA LEU A 322 -0.26 -20.34 8.46
C LEU A 322 0.24 -18.98 7.99
N PRO A 323 1.53 -18.61 8.13
CA PRO A 323 2.01 -17.31 7.66
C PRO A 323 1.96 -17.15 6.14
N ARG A 324 1.92 -18.27 5.41
CA ARG A 324 2.07 -18.30 3.96
C ARG A 324 0.80 -18.60 3.18
N ILE A 325 -0.27 -19.08 3.84
CA ILE A 325 -1.49 -19.53 3.13
C ILE A 325 -2.24 -18.42 2.41
N THR A 326 -1.95 -17.16 2.73
CA THR A 326 -2.47 -15.97 2.02
C THR A 326 -1.56 -15.50 0.87
N GLU A 327 -0.40 -16.16 0.65
CA GLU A 327 0.46 -15.89 -0.51
C GLU A 327 -0.21 -16.43 -1.79
N ARG A 328 0.03 -15.79 -2.92
CA ARG A 328 -0.51 -16.21 -4.23
C ARG A 328 0.04 -17.59 -4.61
N PHE A 329 -0.83 -18.45 -5.13
CA PHE A 329 -0.52 -19.82 -5.59
C PHE A 329 0.01 -20.74 -4.49
N TYR A 330 0.02 -20.30 -3.22
CA TYR A 330 0.49 -21.14 -2.12
C TYR A 330 -0.52 -22.22 -1.75
N ARG A 331 -0.04 -23.43 -1.48
CA ARG A 331 -0.85 -24.62 -1.14
C ARG A 331 -0.09 -25.50 -0.17
N VAL A 332 -0.78 -26.05 0.84
CA VAL A 332 -0.18 -26.85 1.92
C VAL A 332 0.32 -28.21 1.47
N SER A 333 -0.32 -28.87 0.49
CA SER A 333 0.14 -30.16 -0.08
C SER A 333 -0.14 -30.24 -1.57
N SER A 334 0.79 -30.85 -2.32
CA SER A 334 0.68 -31.03 -3.78
C SER A 334 -0.17 -32.22 -4.23
N SER A 335 -0.40 -33.24 -3.37
CA SER A 335 -1.11 -34.46 -3.72
C SER A 335 -2.62 -34.39 -3.46
N ARG A 336 -3.04 -34.13 -2.23
CA ARG A 336 -4.47 -33.93 -1.87
C ARG A 336 -5.10 -32.73 -2.52
N SER A 337 -4.31 -31.68 -2.73
CA SER A 337 -4.78 -30.44 -3.33
C SER A 337 -4.97 -30.52 -4.85
N ARG A 338 -4.38 -31.49 -5.56
CA ARG A 338 -4.69 -31.75 -6.97
C ARG A 338 -6.09 -32.33 -7.15
N GLU A 339 -6.52 -33.20 -6.27
CA GLU A 339 -7.88 -33.77 -6.27
C GLU A 339 -8.95 -32.72 -5.90
N SER A 340 -8.63 -31.81 -4.97
CA SER A 340 -9.58 -30.79 -4.51
C SER A 340 -9.71 -29.56 -5.42
N GLY A 341 -8.90 -29.39 -6.47
CA GLY A 341 -9.13 -28.41 -7.55
C GLY A 341 -8.90 -26.94 -7.22
N GLY A 342 -8.30 -26.58 -6.08
CA GLY A 342 -8.09 -25.16 -5.69
C GLY A 342 -7.03 -24.45 -6.54
N THR A 343 -7.25 -23.14 -6.81
CA THR A 343 -6.36 -22.27 -7.58
C THR A 343 -5.16 -21.77 -6.78
N GLY A 344 -5.28 -21.68 -5.44
CA GLY A 344 -4.29 -21.04 -4.55
C GLY A 344 -4.36 -19.50 -4.56
N LEU A 345 -5.40 -18.91 -5.17
CA LEU A 345 -5.61 -17.46 -5.22
C LEU A 345 -6.71 -16.99 -4.26
N GLY A 346 -7.66 -17.84 -3.88
CA GLY A 346 -8.82 -17.44 -3.09
C GLY A 346 -8.48 -16.72 -1.78
N LEU A 347 -7.51 -17.22 -0.98
CA LEU A 347 -7.11 -16.55 0.28
C LEU A 347 -6.33 -15.25 0.04
N SER A 348 -5.62 -15.13 -1.06
CA SER A 348 -4.99 -13.85 -1.44
C SER A 348 -6.03 -12.81 -1.86
N ILE A 349 -7.12 -13.22 -2.52
CA ILE A 349 -8.29 -12.36 -2.81
C ILE A 349 -8.93 -11.91 -1.49
N VAL A 350 -9.21 -12.82 -0.56
CA VAL A 350 -9.75 -12.49 0.77
C VAL A 350 -8.90 -11.43 1.46
N LYS A 351 -7.58 -11.67 1.56
CA LYS A 351 -6.67 -10.73 2.20
C LYS A 351 -6.70 -9.34 1.56
N HIS A 352 -6.77 -9.28 0.23
CA HIS A 352 -6.79 -8.03 -0.50
C HIS A 352 -8.11 -7.27 -0.29
N VAL A 353 -9.25 -7.95 -0.43
CA VAL A 353 -10.58 -7.38 -0.16
C VAL A 353 -10.67 -6.84 1.26
N LEU A 354 -10.22 -7.60 2.27
CA LEU A 354 -10.23 -7.13 3.65
C LEU A 354 -9.32 -5.90 3.84
N GLY A 355 -8.14 -5.88 3.21
CA GLY A 355 -7.24 -4.73 3.23
C GLY A 355 -7.93 -3.46 2.70
N LEU A 356 -8.61 -3.54 1.56
CA LEU A 356 -9.39 -2.44 0.98
C LEU A 356 -10.53 -1.98 1.90
N HIS A 357 -11.13 -2.86 2.69
CA HIS A 357 -12.18 -2.54 3.68
C HIS A 357 -11.61 -2.15 5.07
N GLN A 358 -10.28 -1.99 5.19
CA GLN A 358 -9.63 -1.70 6.48
C GLN A 358 -9.95 -2.76 7.56
N ALA A 359 -10.19 -3.98 7.11
CA ALA A 359 -10.51 -5.14 7.95
C ALA A 359 -9.29 -6.06 8.10
N ARG A 360 -9.29 -6.91 9.12
CA ARG A 360 -8.21 -7.83 9.44
C ARG A 360 -8.66 -9.26 9.32
N LEU A 361 -7.83 -10.13 8.70
CA LEU A 361 -8.01 -11.57 8.69
C LEU A 361 -7.22 -12.20 9.85
N GLU A 362 -7.89 -12.95 10.69
CA GLU A 362 -7.28 -13.83 11.69
C GLU A 362 -7.55 -15.29 11.32
N ILE A 363 -6.52 -16.14 11.50
CA ILE A 363 -6.60 -17.55 11.11
C ILE A 363 -6.15 -18.41 12.28
N ARG A 364 -7.03 -19.28 12.75
CA ARG A 364 -6.75 -20.28 13.78
C ARG A 364 -6.99 -21.67 13.20
N SER A 365 -6.02 -22.55 13.34
CA SER A 365 -6.14 -23.90 12.80
C SER A 365 -5.28 -24.88 13.57
N GLU A 366 -5.81 -26.10 13.73
CA GLU A 366 -5.11 -27.22 14.34
C GLU A 366 -5.35 -28.47 13.49
N VAL A 367 -4.26 -29.18 13.19
CA VAL A 367 -4.32 -30.39 12.36
C VAL A 367 -5.26 -31.44 13.00
N GLY A 368 -6.23 -31.89 12.22
CA GLY A 368 -7.24 -32.89 12.67
C GLY A 368 -8.42 -32.30 13.44
N LYS A 369 -8.44 -30.99 13.73
CA LYS A 369 -9.57 -30.32 14.41
C LYS A 369 -10.30 -29.31 13.53
N GLY A 370 -9.71 -28.92 12.41
CA GLY A 370 -10.28 -27.96 11.50
C GLY A 370 -9.62 -26.59 11.56
N SER A 371 -10.26 -25.61 10.93
CA SER A 371 -9.77 -24.23 10.82
C SER A 371 -10.89 -23.22 11.10
N GLU A 372 -10.49 -22.03 11.53
CA GLU A 372 -11.37 -20.87 11.67
C GLU A 372 -10.70 -19.66 11.02
N PHE A 373 -11.42 -19.03 10.10
CA PHE A 373 -11.03 -17.83 9.40
C PHE A 373 -11.96 -16.70 9.83
N SER A 374 -11.43 -15.69 10.53
CA SER A 374 -12.21 -14.60 11.10
C SER A 374 -11.86 -13.28 10.44
N CYS A 375 -12.86 -12.61 9.86
CA CYS A 375 -12.76 -11.29 9.23
C CYS A 375 -13.25 -10.24 10.22
N HIS A 376 -12.35 -9.44 10.79
CA HIS A 376 -12.66 -8.43 11.79
C HIS A 376 -12.81 -7.05 11.14
N PHE A 377 -13.98 -6.44 11.29
CA PHE A 377 -14.31 -5.11 10.81
C PHE A 377 -14.41 -4.14 11.99
N GLY A 378 -13.81 -2.95 11.86
CA GLY A 378 -13.90 -1.91 12.89
C GLY A 378 -15.30 -1.29 12.99
N ALA A 379 -15.54 -0.55 14.07
CA ALA A 379 -16.82 0.12 14.33
C ALA A 379 -17.33 1.00 13.18
N ALA A 380 -16.42 1.67 12.47
CA ALA A 380 -16.76 2.51 11.31
C ALA A 380 -17.38 1.73 10.15
N ARG A 381 -17.22 0.40 10.09
CA ARG A 381 -17.77 -0.48 9.05
C ARG A 381 -19.07 -1.17 9.46
N ALA A 382 -19.47 -1.09 10.73
CA ALA A 382 -20.69 -1.72 11.25
C ALA A 382 -21.84 -0.69 11.27
N ILE A 383 -22.93 -1.00 10.56
CA ILE A 383 -24.12 -0.12 10.47
C ILE A 383 -25.29 -0.86 11.12
N ALA A 384 -25.97 -0.22 12.09
CA ALA A 384 -27.19 -0.78 12.67
C ALA A 384 -28.28 -0.92 11.60
N ARG A 385 -29.00 -2.06 11.56
CA ARG A 385 -30.04 -2.34 10.55
C ARG A 385 -31.16 -1.29 10.54
N ASP A 386 -31.53 -0.74 11.70
CA ASP A 386 -32.55 0.31 11.79
C ASP A 386 -32.11 1.63 11.13
N ALA A 387 -30.80 1.94 11.10
CA ALA A 387 -30.25 3.10 10.41
C ALA A 387 -30.20 2.90 8.88
N ALA A 388 -29.99 1.67 8.42
CA ALA A 388 -29.98 1.36 6.98
C ALA A 388 -31.35 1.55 6.31
N ALA A 389 -32.45 1.28 7.02
CA ALA A 389 -33.79 1.51 6.53
C ALA A 389 -34.13 3.00 6.36
N GLN A 390 -33.53 3.88 7.14
CA GLN A 390 -33.71 5.35 7.05
C GLN A 390 -32.89 5.97 5.91
N LEU A 391 -31.70 5.46 5.63
CA LEU A 391 -30.84 5.94 4.54
C LEU A 391 -31.38 5.55 3.15
N SER A 392 -32.01 4.39 3.02
CA SER A 392 -32.63 3.96 1.76
C SER A 392 -33.95 4.69 1.43
N GLN A 393 -34.56 5.46 2.36
CA GLN A 393 -35.72 6.31 2.13
C GLN A 393 -35.36 7.75 1.76
N GLN A 394 -34.07 8.13 1.84
CA GLN A 394 -33.59 9.49 1.52
C GLN A 394 -32.80 9.57 0.19
N ALA A 395 -32.54 8.45 -0.49
CA ALA A 395 -31.93 8.35 -1.80
C ALA A 395 -33.00 8.07 -2.88
#